data_6fc4fe4f0bfd7bd4e607b56d343d9b9a
#
_entry.id   6fc4fe4f0bfd7bd4e607b56d343d9b9a
#
_cell.length_a   1.000
_cell.length_b   1.000
_cell.length_c   1.000
_cell.angle_alpha   90.00
_cell.angle_beta   90.00
_cell.angle_gamma   90.00
#
_symmetry.space_group_name_H-M   'P 1'
#
loop_
_entity.id
_entity.type
_entity.pdbx_description
1 polymer ?
#
loop_
_entity_poly.entity_id
_entity_poly.type
_entity_poly.pdbx_seq_one_letter_code
_entity_poly.pdbx_strand_id
1 'polypeptide(L)'
;MEPFSFSKLFHDVEAYYISIGMTYDQFWHGDVWLAKVYRDAEELRERRANVEAWRNGFYMASALSSTVGNMFRKKGSSPIKYMDRPIPLTQKEKDEYEYQRAVEAQERIKRMMFSMMESDGGSDG
;
A
#
# COMPACT_ATOMS: atom_id res chain seq x y z
N MET A 1 -33.66 33.04 -16.44
CA MET A 1 -33.06 31.79 -17.02
C MET A 1 -32.12 32.23 -18.12
N GLU A 2 -30.82 32.13 -17.89
CA GLU A 2 -29.83 32.48 -18.93
C GLU A 2 -29.93 31.47 -20.07
N PRO A 3 -29.85 31.92 -21.34
CA PRO A 3 -29.90 31.02 -22.47
C PRO A 3 -28.70 30.07 -22.43
N PHE A 4 -28.95 28.80 -22.68
CA PHE A 4 -27.93 27.75 -22.75
C PHE A 4 -26.93 28.12 -23.87
N SER A 5 -25.67 28.30 -23.49
CA SER A 5 -24.58 28.60 -24.45
C SER A 5 -23.60 27.42 -24.48
N PHE A 6 -23.49 26.82 -25.65
CA PHE A 6 -22.51 25.75 -25.86
C PHE A 6 -21.06 26.23 -25.60
N SER A 7 -20.75 27.46 -26.00
CA SER A 7 -19.42 28.04 -25.75
C SER A 7 -19.09 28.12 -24.28
N LYS A 8 -20.06 28.53 -23.43
CA LYS A 8 -19.86 28.56 -21.98
C LYS A 8 -19.63 27.16 -21.42
N LEU A 9 -20.42 26.18 -21.85
CA LEU A 9 -20.25 24.79 -21.42
C LEU A 9 -18.84 24.26 -21.78
N PHE A 10 -18.36 24.52 -22.99
CA PHE A 10 -17.01 24.08 -23.39
C PHE A 10 -15.92 24.77 -22.59
N HIS A 11 -16.05 26.06 -22.30
CA HIS A 11 -15.09 26.77 -21.44
C HIS A 11 -15.12 26.27 -19.99
N ASP A 12 -16.30 25.92 -19.47
CA ASP A 12 -16.42 25.39 -18.12
C ASP A 12 -15.73 24.02 -17.96
N VAL A 13 -15.75 23.18 -19.00
CA VAL A 13 -15.09 21.87 -18.97
C VAL A 13 -13.63 21.91 -19.40
N GLU A 14 -13.18 22.93 -20.09
CA GLU A 14 -11.79 23.12 -20.54
C GLU A 14 -10.81 23.07 -19.36
N ALA A 15 -11.11 23.78 -18.27
CA ALA A 15 -10.29 23.82 -17.08
C ALA A 15 -10.09 22.43 -16.47
N TYR A 16 -11.12 21.59 -16.47
CA TYR A 16 -11.03 20.21 -16.01
C TYR A 16 -10.05 19.41 -16.88
N TYR A 17 -10.20 19.43 -18.20
CA TYR A 17 -9.34 18.65 -19.10
C TYR A 17 -7.88 19.12 -19.07
N ILE A 18 -7.65 20.42 -18.96
CA ILE A 18 -6.30 20.96 -18.78
C ILE A 18 -5.72 20.51 -17.44
N SER A 19 -6.52 20.50 -16.37
CA SER A 19 -6.05 20.07 -15.05
C SER A 19 -5.62 18.59 -15.00
N ILE A 20 -6.20 17.74 -15.83
CA ILE A 20 -5.83 16.33 -15.96
C ILE A 20 -4.73 16.06 -17.00
N GLY A 21 -4.15 17.10 -17.59
CA GLY A 21 -2.97 17.04 -18.45
C GLY A 21 -3.22 17.20 -19.94
N MET A 22 -4.44 17.50 -20.35
CA MET A 22 -4.75 17.81 -21.76
C MET A 22 -4.20 19.19 -22.13
N THR A 23 -3.61 19.32 -23.30
CA THR A 23 -3.19 20.64 -23.80
C THR A 23 -4.38 21.38 -24.42
N TYR A 24 -4.27 22.73 -24.51
CA TYR A 24 -5.28 23.55 -25.16
C TYR A 24 -5.54 23.08 -26.60
N ASP A 25 -4.49 22.80 -27.36
CA ASP A 25 -4.59 22.32 -28.73
C ASP A 25 -5.28 20.95 -28.84
N GLN A 26 -4.96 20.03 -27.94
CA GLN A 26 -5.63 18.72 -27.86
C GLN A 26 -7.11 18.86 -27.53
N PHE A 27 -7.48 19.77 -26.64
CA PHE A 27 -8.87 20.01 -26.26
C PHE A 27 -9.70 20.60 -27.40
N TRP A 28 -9.17 21.63 -28.09
CA TRP A 28 -9.91 22.37 -29.12
C TRP A 28 -9.80 21.77 -30.53
N HIS A 29 -8.69 21.13 -30.86
CA HIS A 29 -8.39 20.61 -32.19
C HIS A 29 -8.09 19.11 -32.24
N GLY A 30 -8.01 18.45 -31.09
CA GLY A 30 -7.76 17.02 -31.01
C GLY A 30 -9.00 16.18 -31.32
N ASP A 31 -8.78 14.88 -31.38
CA ASP A 31 -9.87 13.90 -31.53
C ASP A 31 -10.75 13.89 -30.26
N VAL A 32 -12.06 13.88 -30.46
CA VAL A 32 -13.06 13.76 -29.37
C VAL A 32 -12.82 12.52 -28.50
N TRP A 33 -12.33 11.43 -29.07
CA TRP A 33 -11.94 10.23 -28.37
C TRP A 33 -10.83 10.47 -27.34
N LEU A 34 -9.93 11.41 -27.60
CA LEU A 34 -8.83 11.74 -26.71
C LEU A 34 -9.32 12.26 -25.35
N ALA A 35 -10.38 13.03 -25.31
CA ALA A 35 -11.02 13.50 -24.08
C ALA A 35 -11.47 12.34 -23.20
N LYS A 36 -12.04 11.29 -23.80
CA LYS A 36 -12.42 10.08 -23.07
C LYS A 36 -11.20 9.37 -22.47
N VAL A 37 -10.12 9.24 -23.25
CA VAL A 37 -8.88 8.59 -22.78
C VAL A 37 -8.28 9.34 -21.58
N TYR A 38 -8.28 10.67 -21.59
CA TYR A 38 -7.79 11.47 -20.47
C TYR A 38 -8.64 11.27 -19.20
N ARG A 39 -9.97 11.24 -19.34
CA ARG A 39 -10.87 10.96 -18.20
C ARG A 39 -10.65 9.55 -17.62
N ASP A 40 -10.60 8.55 -18.48
CA ASP A 40 -10.38 7.16 -18.06
C ASP A 40 -9.01 7.01 -17.36
N ALA A 41 -7.98 7.69 -17.86
CA ALA A 41 -6.66 7.73 -17.25
C ALA A 41 -6.67 8.43 -15.88
N GLU A 42 -7.43 9.52 -15.74
CA GLU A 42 -7.58 10.21 -14.45
C GLU A 42 -8.30 9.36 -13.42
N GLU A 43 -9.38 8.70 -13.80
CA GLU A 43 -10.09 7.77 -12.92
C GLU A 43 -9.15 6.65 -12.41
N LEU A 44 -8.31 6.11 -13.27
CA LEU A 44 -7.31 5.12 -12.86
C LEU A 44 -6.25 5.71 -11.92
N ARG A 45 -5.89 6.97 -12.11
CA ARG A 45 -4.93 7.69 -11.25
C ARG A 45 -5.52 7.93 -9.86
N GLU A 46 -6.75 8.42 -9.80
CA GLU A 46 -7.49 8.62 -8.54
C GLU A 46 -7.68 7.32 -7.78
N ARG A 47 -8.05 6.26 -8.48
CA ARG A 47 -8.21 4.92 -7.86
C ARG A 47 -6.89 4.42 -7.25
N ARG A 48 -5.79 4.58 -7.97
CA ARG A 48 -4.45 4.22 -7.44
C ARG A 48 -4.07 5.07 -6.24
N ALA A 49 -4.28 6.38 -6.31
CA ALA A 49 -4.01 7.29 -5.20
C ALA A 49 -4.84 6.95 -3.95
N ASN A 50 -6.11 6.60 -4.13
CA ASN A 50 -6.99 6.18 -3.03
C ASN A 50 -6.50 4.87 -2.37
N VAL A 51 -6.11 3.88 -3.15
CA VAL A 51 -5.56 2.61 -2.63
C VAL A 51 -4.23 2.86 -1.89
N GLU A 52 -3.39 3.74 -2.42
CA GLU A 52 -2.14 4.12 -1.78
C GLU A 52 -2.37 4.84 -0.44
N ALA A 53 -3.29 5.79 -0.41
CA ALA A 53 -3.68 6.50 0.82
C ALA A 53 -4.24 5.53 1.89
N TRP A 54 -5.08 4.59 1.49
CA TRP A 54 -5.60 3.55 2.38
C TRP A 54 -4.47 2.68 2.94
N ARG A 55 -3.56 2.24 2.11
CA ARG A 55 -2.39 1.44 2.53
C ARG A 55 -1.49 2.21 3.48
N ASN A 56 -1.22 3.48 3.19
CA ASN A 56 -0.44 4.34 4.08
C ASN A 56 -1.12 4.50 5.45
N GLY A 57 -2.45 4.65 5.47
CA GLY A 57 -3.24 4.66 6.70
C GLY A 57 -3.09 3.38 7.50
N PHE A 58 -3.06 2.22 6.85
CA PHE A 58 -2.81 0.94 7.50
C PHE A 58 -1.42 0.86 8.14
N TYR A 59 -0.37 1.31 7.44
CA TYR A 59 0.98 1.39 8.00
C TYR A 59 1.04 2.33 9.22
N MET A 60 0.41 3.49 9.14
CA MET A 60 0.34 4.44 10.26
C MET A 60 -0.40 3.85 11.46
N ALA A 61 -1.53 3.21 11.25
CA ALA A 61 -2.30 2.53 12.30
C ALA A 61 -1.48 1.41 12.96
N SER A 62 -0.75 0.64 12.17
CA SER A 62 0.13 -0.42 12.67
C SER A 62 1.29 0.13 13.50
N ALA A 63 1.91 1.23 13.05
CA ALA A 63 2.97 1.90 13.80
C ALA A 63 2.45 2.48 15.13
N LEU A 64 1.29 3.12 15.12
CA LEU A 64 0.64 3.64 16.33
C LEU A 64 0.27 2.52 17.30
N SER A 65 -0.29 1.41 16.80
CA SER A 65 -0.64 0.25 17.63
C SER A 65 0.57 -0.33 18.35
N SER A 66 1.72 -0.44 17.68
CA SER A 66 2.94 -0.92 18.31
C SER A 66 3.48 0.07 19.34
N THR A 67 3.44 1.37 19.07
CA THR A 67 3.93 2.41 19.96
C THR A 67 3.04 2.54 21.20
N VAL A 68 1.74 2.74 21.01
CA VAL A 68 0.76 2.92 22.10
C VAL A 68 0.61 1.65 22.90
N GLY A 69 0.54 0.48 22.24
CA GLY A 69 0.46 -0.82 22.92
C GLY A 69 1.67 -1.08 23.82
N ASN A 70 2.86 -0.65 23.40
CA ASN A 70 4.07 -0.78 24.22
C ASN A 70 4.07 0.19 25.41
N MET A 71 3.45 1.37 25.32
CA MET A 71 3.30 2.31 26.44
C MET A 71 2.43 1.74 27.57
N PHE A 72 1.38 0.98 27.23
CA PHE A 72 0.46 0.38 28.20
C PHE A 72 0.76 -1.10 28.47
N ARG A 73 1.88 -1.59 28.02
CA ARG A 73 2.28 -3.00 28.17
C ARG A 73 2.51 -3.37 29.63
N LYS A 74 2.00 -4.56 30.03
CA LYS A 74 2.28 -5.11 31.35
C LYS A 74 3.76 -5.46 31.50
N LYS A 75 4.32 -5.22 32.69
CA LYS A 75 5.71 -5.56 33.01
C LYS A 75 5.92 -7.08 32.81
N GLY A 76 6.91 -7.46 31.98
CA GLY A 76 7.22 -8.86 31.69
C GLY A 76 6.58 -9.44 30.41
N SER A 77 5.66 -8.70 29.73
CA SER A 77 5.13 -9.14 28.43
C SER A 77 6.10 -8.74 27.29
N SER A 78 6.07 -9.50 26.19
CA SER A 78 6.88 -9.20 25.00
C SER A 78 6.42 -7.90 24.32
N PRO A 79 7.36 -7.06 23.82
CA PRO A 79 7.00 -5.86 23.09
C PRO A 79 6.26 -6.18 21.80
N ILE A 80 5.27 -5.36 21.47
CA ILE A 80 4.60 -5.38 20.16
C ILE A 80 5.57 -4.81 19.14
N LYS A 81 5.94 -5.63 18.16
CA LYS A 81 6.85 -5.20 17.08
C LYS A 81 6.06 -4.57 15.93
N TYR A 82 6.58 -3.46 15.40
CA TYR A 82 6.15 -2.96 14.10
C TYR A 82 6.54 -3.96 13.00
N MET A 83 5.86 -3.93 11.88
CA MET A 83 6.21 -4.76 10.73
C MET A 83 7.66 -4.52 10.31
N ASP A 84 8.43 -5.59 10.20
CA ASP A 84 9.85 -5.57 9.83
C ASP A 84 10.07 -5.38 8.32
N ARG A 85 9.01 -5.58 7.54
CA ARG A 85 9.02 -5.42 6.07
C ARG A 85 7.67 -4.96 5.53
N PRO A 86 7.64 -4.30 4.35
CA PRO A 86 6.41 -3.84 3.73
C PRO A 86 5.51 -4.99 3.28
N ILE A 87 4.21 -4.72 3.13
CA ILE A 87 3.24 -5.66 2.59
C ILE A 87 3.59 -5.94 1.12
N PRO A 88 3.73 -7.20 0.70
CA PRO A 88 4.03 -7.55 -0.68
C PRO A 88 2.85 -7.23 -1.60
N LEU A 89 3.10 -6.55 -2.71
CA LEU A 89 2.08 -6.09 -3.65
C LEU A 89 2.06 -6.93 -4.93
N THR A 90 3.23 -7.30 -5.44
CA THR A 90 3.37 -8.10 -6.65
C THR A 90 3.41 -9.60 -6.32
N GLN A 91 3.09 -10.44 -7.30
CA GLN A 91 3.17 -11.88 -7.11
C GLN A 91 4.59 -12.33 -6.76
N LYS A 92 5.59 -11.75 -7.42
CA LYS A 92 7.01 -12.02 -7.13
C LYS A 92 7.39 -11.70 -5.68
N GLU A 93 6.94 -10.53 -5.17
CA GLU A 93 7.18 -10.14 -3.77
C GLU A 93 6.46 -11.07 -2.79
N LYS A 94 5.27 -11.56 -3.13
CA LYS A 94 4.53 -12.52 -2.31
C LYS A 94 5.26 -13.85 -2.24
N ASP A 95 5.71 -14.38 -3.36
CA ASP A 95 6.45 -15.64 -3.44
C ASP A 95 7.77 -15.55 -2.66
N GLU A 96 8.49 -14.44 -2.79
CA GLU A 96 9.71 -14.17 -2.03
C GLU A 96 9.44 -14.05 -0.53
N TYR A 97 8.36 -13.37 -0.14
CA TYR A 97 7.94 -13.25 1.25
C TYR A 97 7.60 -14.61 1.87
N GLU A 98 6.85 -15.45 1.15
CA GLU A 98 6.51 -16.81 1.59
C GLU A 98 7.75 -17.69 1.73
N TYR A 99 8.67 -17.60 0.78
CA TYR A 99 9.94 -18.32 0.83
C TYR A 99 10.77 -17.92 2.06
N GLN A 100 10.93 -16.63 2.32
CA GLN A 100 11.67 -16.14 3.48
C GLN A 100 11.02 -16.58 4.80
N ARG A 101 9.70 -16.53 4.89
CA ARG A 101 8.97 -17.04 6.07
C ARG A 101 9.19 -18.53 6.29
N ALA A 102 9.22 -19.32 5.23
CA ALA A 102 9.48 -20.74 5.32
C ALA A 102 10.90 -21.03 5.84
N VAL A 103 11.90 -20.30 5.33
CA VAL A 103 13.30 -20.43 5.79
C VAL A 103 13.44 -20.05 7.26
N GLU A 104 12.86 -18.92 7.68
CA GLU A 104 12.87 -18.48 9.09
C GLU A 104 12.18 -19.48 10.03
N ALA A 105 11.07 -20.07 9.58
CA ALA A 105 10.38 -21.11 10.34
C ALA A 105 11.24 -22.37 10.50
N GLN A 106 11.93 -22.81 9.46
CA GLN A 106 12.85 -23.94 9.51
C GLN A 106 14.03 -23.68 10.46
N GLU A 107 14.62 -22.50 10.40
CA GLU A 107 15.70 -22.13 11.33
C GLU A 107 15.23 -22.07 12.78
N ARG A 108 14.02 -21.57 13.03
CA ARG A 108 13.43 -21.56 14.36
C ARG A 108 13.23 -22.97 14.90
N ILE A 109 12.73 -23.89 14.08
CA ILE A 109 12.56 -25.30 14.43
C ILE A 109 13.92 -25.94 14.76
N LYS A 110 14.93 -25.72 13.92
CA LYS A 110 16.29 -26.21 14.16
C LYS A 110 16.85 -25.72 15.50
N ARG A 111 16.74 -24.42 15.81
CA ARG A 111 17.19 -23.86 17.09
C ARG A 111 16.45 -24.48 18.28
N MET A 112 15.14 -24.69 18.17
CA MET A 112 14.37 -25.37 19.22
C MET A 112 14.83 -26.80 19.41
N MET A 113 15.07 -27.55 18.34
CA MET A 113 15.58 -28.93 18.43
C MET A 113 16.95 -29.00 19.08
N PHE A 114 17.88 -28.09 18.71
CA PHE A 114 19.20 -28.02 19.35
C PHE A 114 19.11 -27.68 20.83
N SER A 115 18.27 -26.74 21.24
CA SER A 115 18.09 -26.42 22.66
C SER A 115 17.49 -27.54 23.47
N MET A 116 16.60 -28.36 22.88
CA MET A 116 16.06 -29.57 23.53
C MET A 116 17.14 -30.65 23.70
N MET A 117 17.98 -30.85 22.70
CA MET A 117 19.09 -31.80 22.76
C MET A 117 20.14 -31.43 23.82
N GLU A 118 20.45 -30.13 23.98
CA GLU A 118 21.37 -29.63 25.01
C GLU A 118 20.77 -29.81 26.43
N SER A 119 19.45 -29.64 26.59
CA SER A 119 18.80 -29.81 27.88
C SER A 119 18.69 -31.29 28.31
N ASP A 120 18.63 -32.22 27.37
CA ASP A 120 18.53 -33.66 27.63
C ASP A 120 19.93 -34.31 27.88
N GLY A 121 21.00 -33.70 27.33
CA GLY A 121 22.38 -34.17 27.52
C GLY A 121 23.04 -33.78 28.86
N GLY A 122 22.37 -32.97 29.69
CA GLY A 122 22.89 -32.50 30.98
C GLY A 122 22.46 -33.31 32.22
N SER A 123 21.77 -34.45 32.04
CA SER A 123 21.20 -35.24 33.15
C SER A 123 21.97 -36.52 33.48
N ASP A 124 23.13 -36.78 32.88
CA ASP A 124 24.00 -37.89 33.25
C ASP A 124 25.34 -37.38 33.78
N GLY A 125 25.34 -37.06 35.09
CA GLY A 125 26.52 -36.69 35.82
C GLY A 125 26.30 -36.73 37.33
#